data_4cf85f884774404f445fa43d966c86aa
#
_entry.id   4cf85f884774404f445fa43d966c86aa
#
_cell.length_a   1.000
_cell.length_b   1.000
_cell.length_c   1.000
_cell.angle_alpha   90.00
_cell.angle_beta   90.00
_cell.angle_gamma   90.00
#
_symmetry.space_group_name_H-M   'P 1'
#
loop_
_entity.id
_entity.type
_entity.pdbx_description
1 polymer ?
#
loop_
_entity_poly.entity_id
_entity_poly.type
_entity_poly.pdbx_seq_one_letter_code
_entity_poly.pdbx_strand_id
1 'polypeptide(L)'
;MQTDELLKMVLTVLDERKGHNITTIDVRGKTSVTDYMVLATGTSDRHIKALADYVSVKVKENGFTPLGQEGGVGADWVLLDLGDIIVQLMTESARDFYQLEKLWSVELKSEALEALQD
;
A
#
# COMPACT_ATOMS: atom_id res chain seq x y z
N MET A 1 9.04 6.70 -14.94
CA MET A 1 9.14 5.30 -14.48
C MET A 1 7.84 4.58 -14.80
N GLN A 2 7.94 3.39 -15.35
CA GLN A 2 6.75 2.60 -15.66
C GLN A 2 6.22 1.90 -14.43
N THR A 3 4.92 1.61 -14.44
CA THR A 3 4.23 1.01 -13.30
C THR A 3 4.85 -0.32 -12.87
N ASP A 4 5.23 -1.17 -13.82
CA ASP A 4 5.84 -2.46 -13.50
C ASP A 4 7.18 -2.32 -12.77
N GLU A 5 7.99 -1.35 -13.17
CA GLU A 5 9.27 -1.07 -12.51
C GLU A 5 9.03 -0.54 -11.10
N LEU A 6 8.05 0.36 -10.97
CA LEU A 6 7.70 0.94 -9.69
C LEU A 6 7.18 -0.15 -8.73
N LEU A 7 6.32 -1.03 -9.22
CA LEU A 7 5.78 -2.13 -8.42
C LEU A 7 6.90 -3.05 -7.93
N LYS A 8 7.80 -3.43 -8.81
CA LYS A 8 8.93 -4.30 -8.46
C LYS A 8 9.79 -3.65 -7.38
N MET A 9 10.06 -2.36 -7.52
CA MET A 9 10.86 -1.60 -6.57
C MET A 9 10.19 -1.58 -5.18
N VAL A 10 8.88 -1.31 -5.14
CA VAL A 10 8.12 -1.30 -3.88
C VAL A 10 8.19 -2.66 -3.20
N LEU A 11 7.93 -3.74 -3.94
CA LEU A 11 7.92 -5.08 -3.38
C LEU A 11 9.31 -5.48 -2.85
N THR A 12 10.36 -5.11 -3.59
CA THR A 12 11.74 -5.41 -3.17
C THR A 12 12.09 -4.70 -1.86
N VAL A 13 11.74 -3.42 -1.74
CA VAL A 13 12.02 -2.66 -0.51
C VAL A 13 11.27 -3.24 0.67
N LEU A 14 9.99 -3.55 0.49
CA LEU A 14 9.18 -4.10 1.58
C LEU A 14 9.73 -5.43 2.06
N ASP A 15 10.16 -6.28 1.14
CA ASP A 15 10.76 -7.57 1.49
C ASP A 15 12.10 -7.39 2.21
N GLU A 16 12.97 -6.55 1.69
CA GLU A 16 14.29 -6.29 2.28
C GLU A 16 14.18 -5.67 3.68
N ARG A 17 13.16 -4.88 3.92
CA ARG A 17 12.95 -4.20 5.20
C ARG A 17 11.98 -4.95 6.11
N LYS A 18 11.80 -6.24 5.85
CA LYS A 18 11.06 -7.17 6.72
C LYS A 18 9.58 -6.88 6.84
N GLY A 19 8.97 -6.37 5.79
CA GLY A 19 7.52 -6.34 5.70
C GLY A 19 6.99 -7.77 5.62
N HIS A 20 5.88 -8.03 6.29
CA HIS A 20 5.25 -9.35 6.34
C HIS A 20 3.97 -9.37 5.52
N ASN A 21 3.58 -10.56 5.08
CA ASN A 21 2.33 -10.77 4.34
C ASN A 21 2.13 -9.75 3.23
N ILE A 22 3.17 -9.57 2.42
CA ILE A 22 3.16 -8.63 1.31
C ILE A 22 2.23 -9.16 0.23
N THR A 23 1.19 -8.40 -0.07
CA THR A 23 0.15 -8.81 -1.02
C THR A 23 -0.01 -7.73 -2.08
N THR A 24 0.02 -8.13 -3.34
CA THR A 24 -0.27 -7.24 -4.46
C THR A 24 -1.63 -7.58 -5.02
N ILE A 25 -2.49 -6.59 -5.16
CA ILE A 25 -3.82 -6.76 -5.71
C ILE A 25 -3.92 -5.91 -6.97
N ASP A 26 -4.23 -6.55 -8.08
CA ASP A 26 -4.51 -5.88 -9.34
C ASP A 26 -5.94 -5.35 -9.28
N VAL A 27 -6.07 -4.03 -9.24
CA VAL A 27 -7.39 -3.38 -9.16
C VAL A 27 -7.75 -2.67 -10.47
N ARG A 28 -6.99 -2.92 -11.53
CA ARG A 28 -7.32 -2.38 -12.84
C ARG A 28 -8.68 -2.93 -13.29
N GLY A 29 -9.53 -2.04 -13.76
CA GLY A 29 -10.89 -2.41 -14.12
C GLY A 29 -11.86 -2.50 -12.95
N LYS A 30 -11.38 -2.45 -11.71
CA LYS A 30 -12.21 -2.43 -10.50
C LYS A 30 -12.37 -1.03 -9.94
N THR A 31 -11.36 -0.19 -10.15
CA THR A 31 -11.39 1.21 -9.75
C THR A 31 -10.55 2.04 -10.71
N SER A 32 -10.86 3.33 -10.82
CA SER A 32 -10.05 4.28 -11.57
C SER A 32 -9.01 4.99 -10.70
N VAL A 33 -8.99 4.72 -9.41
CA VAL A 33 -8.12 5.43 -8.46
C VAL A 33 -6.66 5.02 -8.62
N THR A 34 -6.40 3.75 -8.84
CA THR A 34 -5.04 3.22 -8.95
C THR A 34 -5.07 1.92 -9.77
N ASP A 35 -3.90 1.45 -10.20
CA ASP A 35 -3.78 0.19 -10.92
C ASP A 35 -3.52 -0.99 -9.99
N TYR A 36 -2.71 -0.78 -8.95
CA TYR A 36 -2.35 -1.83 -8.00
C TYR A 36 -2.44 -1.33 -6.58
N MET A 37 -2.83 -2.21 -5.70
CA MET A 37 -2.78 -1.98 -4.27
C MET A 37 -1.79 -2.97 -3.66
N VAL A 38 -0.83 -2.46 -2.89
CA VAL A 38 0.15 -3.30 -2.21
C VAL A 38 -0.11 -3.18 -0.72
N LEU A 39 -0.29 -4.32 -0.06
CA LEU A 39 -0.49 -4.36 1.38
C LEU A 39 0.68 -5.08 2.02
N ALA A 40 1.15 -4.57 3.14
CA ALA A 40 2.17 -5.24 3.93
C ALA A 40 1.93 -4.99 5.40
N THR A 41 2.39 -5.90 6.22
CA THR A 41 2.26 -5.84 7.68
C THR A 41 3.61 -5.51 8.29
N GLY A 42 3.63 -4.60 9.26
CA GLY A 42 4.78 -4.32 10.08
C GLY A 42 4.55 -4.80 11.51
N THR A 43 5.64 -4.95 12.25
CA THR A 43 5.60 -5.48 13.62
C THR A 43 5.15 -4.44 14.65
N SER A 44 5.16 -3.17 14.29
CA SER A 44 4.78 -2.06 15.18
C SER A 44 4.41 -0.84 14.34
N ASP A 45 3.82 0.17 14.97
CA ASP A 45 3.55 1.46 14.35
C ASP A 45 4.84 2.11 13.82
N ARG A 46 5.92 2.00 14.57
CA ARG A 46 7.23 2.52 14.16
C ARG A 46 7.75 1.80 12.92
N HIS A 47 7.57 0.47 12.86
CA HIS A 47 8.02 -0.33 11.72
C HIS A 47 7.25 0.04 10.45
N ILE A 48 5.93 0.19 10.53
CA ILE A 48 5.16 0.54 9.33
C ILE A 48 5.50 1.94 8.83
N LYS A 49 5.77 2.88 9.72
CA LYS A 49 6.25 4.21 9.34
C LYS A 49 7.61 4.12 8.64
N ALA A 50 8.50 3.30 9.18
CA ALA A 50 9.82 3.08 8.57
C ALA A 50 9.70 2.45 7.18
N LEU A 51 8.79 1.48 7.01
CA LEU A 51 8.55 0.87 5.70
C LEU A 51 8.12 1.91 4.67
N ALA A 52 7.20 2.80 5.06
CA ALA A 52 6.76 3.89 4.18
C ALA A 52 7.93 4.80 3.80
N ASP A 53 8.76 5.15 4.77
CA ASP A 53 9.90 6.03 4.54
C ASP A 53 10.94 5.37 3.61
N TYR A 54 11.23 4.09 3.80
CA TYR A 54 12.16 3.37 2.92
C TYR A 54 11.65 3.31 1.49
N VAL A 55 10.38 3.02 1.29
CA VAL A 55 9.78 3.02 -0.05
C VAL A 55 9.88 4.42 -0.67
N SER A 56 9.51 5.43 0.10
CA SER A 56 9.53 6.83 -0.36
C SER A 56 10.94 7.25 -0.80
N VAL A 57 11.95 6.95 0.01
CA VAL A 57 13.34 7.28 -0.32
C VAL A 57 13.78 6.56 -1.60
N LYS A 58 13.47 5.27 -1.69
CA LYS A 58 13.90 4.48 -2.85
C LYS A 58 13.29 4.97 -4.16
N VAL A 59 12.01 5.29 -4.17
CA VAL A 59 11.37 5.78 -5.40
C VAL A 59 11.89 7.17 -5.77
N LYS A 60 12.17 8.02 -4.79
CA LYS A 60 12.77 9.34 -5.03
C LYS A 60 14.15 9.23 -5.63
N GLU A 61 14.97 8.31 -5.14
CA GLU A 61 16.31 8.05 -5.68
C GLU A 61 16.26 7.65 -7.15
N ASN A 62 15.14 7.10 -7.60
CA ASN A 62 14.93 6.66 -8.97
C ASN A 62 14.06 7.64 -9.78
N GLY A 63 13.92 8.87 -9.30
CA GLY A 63 13.28 9.93 -10.05
C GLY A 63 11.76 10.00 -9.92
N PHE A 64 11.17 9.24 -9.00
CA PHE A 64 9.73 9.28 -8.78
C PHE A 64 9.39 10.03 -7.49
N THR A 65 8.47 10.98 -7.58
CA THR A 65 8.01 11.73 -6.42
C THR A 65 6.68 11.17 -5.92
N PRO A 66 6.61 10.66 -4.68
CA PRO A 66 5.34 10.22 -4.11
C PRO A 66 4.31 11.34 -4.10
N LEU A 67 3.05 11.00 -4.34
CA LEU A 67 1.97 12.00 -4.41
C LEU A 67 1.46 12.40 -3.04
N GLY A 68 1.58 11.52 -2.05
CA GLY A 68 1.15 11.84 -0.70
C GLY A 68 1.34 10.68 0.25
N GLN A 69 1.22 10.98 1.53
CA GLN A 69 1.31 9.97 2.59
C GLN A 69 0.34 10.35 3.69
N GLU A 70 -0.43 9.37 4.15
CA GLU A 70 -1.36 9.52 5.24
C GLU A 70 -0.95 8.59 6.39
N GLY A 71 -1.16 9.04 7.62
CA GLY A 71 -0.70 8.33 8.80
C GLY A 71 0.71 8.77 9.18
N GLY A 72 1.09 8.49 10.41
CA GLY A 72 2.39 8.92 10.92
C GLY A 72 2.74 8.21 12.19
N VAL A 73 3.52 8.88 13.05
CA VAL A 73 3.93 8.33 14.33
C VAL A 73 2.70 8.00 15.16
N GLY A 74 2.65 6.78 15.67
CA GLY A 74 1.53 6.32 16.48
C GLY A 74 0.36 5.75 15.68
N ALA A 75 0.39 5.85 14.35
CA ALA A 75 -0.66 5.27 13.51
C ALA A 75 -0.43 3.78 13.34
N ASP A 76 -1.51 3.02 13.32
CA ASP A 76 -1.46 1.59 13.03
C ASP A 76 -1.70 1.28 11.54
N TRP A 77 -1.86 2.32 10.73
CA TRP A 77 -2.12 2.23 9.29
C TRP A 77 -1.48 3.44 8.62
N VAL A 78 -0.57 3.18 7.68
CA VAL A 78 0.07 4.22 6.88
C VAL A 78 -0.22 3.94 5.41
N LEU A 79 -0.68 4.95 4.68
CA LEU A 79 -0.94 4.87 3.26
C LEU A 79 0.09 5.72 2.52
N LEU A 80 0.71 5.15 1.50
CA LEU A 80 1.63 5.87 0.61
C LEU A 80 1.07 5.86 -0.80
N ASP A 81 0.77 7.05 -1.32
CA ASP A 81 0.18 7.21 -2.64
C ASP A 81 1.27 7.44 -3.69
N LEU A 82 1.44 6.48 -4.59
CA LEU A 82 2.39 6.55 -5.69
C LEU A 82 1.67 6.69 -7.04
N GLY A 83 0.38 7.05 -7.04
CA GLY A 83 -0.40 7.21 -8.24
C GLY A 83 -0.95 5.89 -8.77
N ASP A 84 -0.18 5.20 -9.59
CA ASP A 84 -0.60 3.91 -10.14
C ASP A 84 -0.53 2.77 -9.11
N ILE A 85 0.11 3.02 -7.98
CA ILE A 85 0.24 2.07 -6.88
C ILE A 85 -0.09 2.79 -5.58
N ILE A 86 -0.97 2.21 -4.79
CA ILE A 86 -1.21 2.66 -3.42
C ILE A 86 -0.66 1.58 -2.49
N VAL A 87 0.28 1.99 -1.64
CA VAL A 87 0.89 1.09 -0.66
C VAL A 87 0.20 1.31 0.68
N GLN A 88 -0.28 0.23 1.27
CA GLN A 88 -0.93 0.28 2.57
C GLN A 88 -0.18 -0.59 3.55
N LEU A 89 0.30 0.04 4.61
CA LEU A 89 1.14 -0.58 5.63
C LEU A 89 0.38 -0.56 6.93
N MET A 90 0.18 -1.74 7.51
CA MET A 90 -0.66 -1.91 8.69
C MET A 90 0.02 -2.80 9.71
N THR A 91 -0.29 -2.57 10.98
CA THR A 91 0.03 -3.57 12.00
C THR A 91 -0.86 -4.79 11.77
N GLU A 92 -0.48 -5.91 12.36
CA GLU A 92 -1.25 -7.15 12.20
C GLU A 92 -2.69 -6.99 12.67
N SER A 93 -2.90 -6.34 13.80
CA SER A 93 -4.23 -6.11 14.34
C SER A 93 -5.08 -5.21 13.43
N ALA A 94 -4.48 -4.18 12.84
CA ALA A 94 -5.20 -3.30 11.91
C ALA A 94 -5.59 -4.06 10.64
N ARG A 95 -4.69 -4.89 10.14
CA ARG A 95 -4.96 -5.69 8.93
C ARG A 95 -6.11 -6.67 9.15
N ASP A 96 -6.12 -7.33 10.32
CA ASP A 96 -7.22 -8.22 10.69
C ASP A 96 -8.53 -7.47 10.84
N PHE A 97 -8.48 -6.30 11.46
CA PHE A 97 -9.67 -5.50 11.71
C PHE A 97 -10.32 -4.98 10.42
N TYR A 98 -9.52 -4.39 9.54
CA TYR A 98 -10.05 -3.75 8.33
C TYR A 98 -10.29 -4.73 7.19
N GLN A 99 -9.47 -5.78 7.08
CA GLN A 99 -9.63 -6.83 6.06
C GLN A 99 -9.77 -6.32 4.63
N LEU A 100 -8.96 -5.32 4.27
CA LEU A 100 -9.04 -4.68 2.96
C LEU A 100 -8.84 -5.65 1.80
N GLU A 101 -7.97 -6.65 1.97
CA GLU A 101 -7.70 -7.66 0.93
C GLU A 101 -8.95 -8.44 0.55
N LYS A 102 -9.85 -8.69 1.49
CA LYS A 102 -11.10 -9.39 1.19
C LYS A 102 -12.02 -8.56 0.32
N LEU A 103 -12.00 -7.25 0.52
CA LEU A 103 -12.79 -6.33 -0.31
C LEU A 103 -12.31 -6.31 -1.75
N TRP A 104 -10.98 -6.38 -1.96
CA TRP A 104 -10.39 -6.29 -3.29
C TRP A 104 -10.20 -7.63 -3.97
N SER A 105 -10.13 -8.73 -3.20
CA SER A 105 -9.91 -10.07 -3.76
C SER A 105 -11.19 -10.73 -4.25
N VAL A 106 -12.36 -10.32 -3.74
CA VAL A 106 -13.65 -10.78 -4.23
C VAL A 106 -14.15 -9.79 -5.29
N GLU A 107 -15.06 -10.25 -6.13
CA GLU A 107 -15.68 -9.37 -7.10
C GLU A 107 -16.52 -8.34 -6.34
N LEU A 108 -16.04 -7.09 -6.33
CA LEU A 108 -16.67 -6.04 -5.55
C LEU A 108 -18.01 -5.63 -6.16
N LYS A 109 -19.01 -5.55 -5.32
CA LYS A 109 -20.24 -4.91 -5.68
C LYS A 109 -20.04 -3.40 -5.64
N SER A 110 -20.77 -2.68 -6.46
CA SER A 110 -20.66 -1.23 -6.56
C SER A 110 -20.76 -0.53 -5.21
N GLU A 111 -21.60 -1.02 -4.33
CA GLU A 111 -21.81 -0.46 -2.99
C GLU A 111 -20.56 -0.51 -2.13
N ALA A 112 -19.85 -1.64 -2.16
CA ALA A 112 -18.62 -1.78 -1.39
C ALA A 112 -17.53 -0.86 -1.93
N LEU A 113 -17.45 -0.72 -3.24
CA LEU A 113 -16.50 0.17 -3.88
C LEU A 113 -16.77 1.63 -3.54
N GLU A 114 -18.03 2.03 -3.54
CA GLU A 114 -18.43 3.39 -3.15
C GLU A 114 -18.07 3.68 -1.71
N ALA A 115 -18.25 2.72 -0.81
CA ALA A 115 -17.89 2.86 0.59
C ALA A 115 -16.39 3.08 0.79
N LEU A 116 -15.56 2.51 -0.07
CA LEU A 116 -14.12 2.71 0.00
C LEU A 116 -13.68 4.06 -0.55
N GLN A 117 -14.47 4.65 -1.45
CA GLN A 117 -14.14 5.92 -2.11
C GLN A 117 -14.70 7.13 -1.37
N ASP A 118 -15.65 6.92 -0.51
CA ASP A 118 -16.21 7.96 0.34
C ASP A 118 -15.31 8.18 1.56
#